data_162db989f8fb973856d8a29ce4266d1f
#
_entry.id   162db989f8fb973856d8a29ce4266d1f
#
_cell.length_a   1.000
_cell.length_b   1.000
_cell.length_c   1.000
_cell.angle_alpha   90.00
_cell.angle_beta   90.00
_cell.angle_gamma   90.00
#
_symmetry.space_group_name_H-M   'P 1'
#
loop_
_entity.id
_entity.type
_entity.pdbx_description
1 polymer ?
#
loop_
_entity_poly.entity_id
_entity_poly.type
_entity_poly.pdbx_seq_one_letter_code
_entity_poly.pdbx_strand_id
1 'polypeptide(L)'
;MKVVILADSLALPREEVGGERCFEVCYPYLLHESLRDEFGKDAPLIIERGMRLRTVEAVLTDWHEQVELRNADVVVVHVGVVDCAPRVFLRRENAFLANRPKWMRDPILKFVHEHRRWIIQHRPRVYVPLARFQRHVEEVTQLARTSKVQLLMYVNIVEPPDAIEQRSPGFQQNVRLYNDVLAKQTSESKVRYVDVDKLIKADGGSDILTIDGVHLNERAHQLLASRLTHEISNLYKSLTQSELTGVHA
;
A
#
# COMPACT_ATOMS: atom_id res chain seq x y z
N MET A 1 11.18 19.66 1.52
CA MET A 1 11.12 18.19 1.33
C MET A 1 9.82 17.79 0.64
N LYS A 2 9.84 16.83 -0.29
CA LYS A 2 8.68 16.29 -0.99
C LYS A 2 8.50 14.81 -0.69
N VAL A 3 7.31 14.43 -0.28
CA VAL A 3 6.92 13.04 0.02
C VAL A 3 5.92 12.57 -1.02
N VAL A 4 6.24 11.54 -1.77
CA VAL A 4 5.34 10.93 -2.76
C VAL A 4 4.79 9.62 -2.18
N ILE A 5 3.47 9.45 -2.18
CA ILE A 5 2.78 8.24 -1.73
C ILE A 5 2.25 7.49 -2.94
N LEU A 6 2.87 6.36 -3.28
CA LEU A 6 2.43 5.44 -4.33
C LEU A 6 1.64 4.30 -3.70
N ALA A 7 0.32 4.39 -3.74
CA ALA A 7 -0.55 3.44 -3.05
C ALA A 7 -1.64 2.87 -3.98
N ASP A 8 -2.22 1.76 -3.57
CA ASP A 8 -3.45 1.24 -4.16
C ASP A 8 -4.71 1.86 -3.52
N SER A 9 -5.82 1.15 -3.50
CA SER A 9 -7.08 1.64 -2.92
C SER A 9 -7.04 1.84 -1.40
N LEU A 10 -5.98 1.42 -0.71
CA LEU A 10 -5.83 1.56 0.74
C LEU A 10 -5.55 3.00 1.18
N ALA A 11 -5.06 3.86 0.26
CA ALA A 11 -4.86 5.29 0.52
C ALA A 11 -6.03 6.16 0.07
N LEU A 12 -6.97 5.60 -0.69
CA LEU A 12 -8.08 6.37 -1.25
C LEU A 12 -9.22 6.58 -0.25
N PRO A 13 -9.88 7.75 -0.28
CA PRO A 13 -11.03 8.03 0.54
C PRO A 13 -12.19 7.06 0.21
N ARG A 14 -12.95 6.70 1.25
CA ARG A 14 -14.10 5.81 1.18
C ARG A 14 -15.23 6.36 2.01
N GLU A 15 -16.41 6.47 1.43
CA GLU A 15 -17.60 6.95 2.14
C GLU A 15 -17.99 6.06 3.33
N GLU A 16 -17.68 4.76 3.25
CA GLU A 16 -17.86 3.81 4.35
C GLU A 16 -16.97 4.14 5.57
N VAL A 17 -15.93 4.98 5.35
CA VAL A 17 -15.01 5.45 6.37
C VAL A 17 -15.10 6.98 6.45
N GLY A 18 -15.78 7.50 7.45
CA GLY A 18 -15.90 8.94 7.68
C GLY A 18 -17.01 9.67 6.91
N GLY A 19 -17.79 8.97 6.08
CA GLY A 19 -18.91 9.58 5.33
C GLY A 19 -18.47 10.76 4.45
N GLU A 20 -19.11 11.92 4.62
CA GLU A 20 -18.76 13.15 3.91
C GLU A 20 -17.32 13.65 4.19
N ARG A 21 -16.74 13.24 5.32
CA ARG A 21 -15.37 13.57 5.73
C ARG A 21 -14.35 12.50 5.34
N CYS A 22 -14.67 11.62 4.39
CA CYS A 22 -13.82 10.48 4.02
C CYS A 22 -12.40 10.88 3.58
N PHE A 23 -12.20 12.08 3.04
CA PHE A 23 -10.86 12.60 2.74
C PHE A 23 -10.05 12.89 4.00
N GLU A 24 -10.69 13.48 5.02
CA GLU A 24 -10.03 13.93 6.25
C GLU A 24 -9.57 12.77 7.14
N VAL A 25 -10.18 11.61 6.98
CA VAL A 25 -9.84 10.40 7.77
C VAL A 25 -8.83 9.48 7.08
N CYS A 26 -8.46 9.73 5.82
CA CYS A 26 -7.45 8.95 5.13
C CYS A 26 -6.03 9.27 5.63
N TYR A 27 -5.18 8.26 5.75
CA TYR A 27 -3.83 8.46 6.26
C TYR A 27 -2.98 9.48 5.47
N PRO A 28 -3.11 9.67 4.14
CA PRO A 28 -2.34 10.71 3.46
C PRO A 28 -2.72 12.13 3.91
N TYR A 29 -4.01 12.38 4.16
CA TYR A 29 -4.48 13.65 4.70
C TYR A 29 -4.04 13.83 6.16
N LEU A 30 -4.23 12.83 7.01
CA LEU A 30 -3.81 12.85 8.40
C LEU A 30 -2.29 13.07 8.54
N LEU A 31 -1.50 12.45 7.67
CA LEU A 31 -0.06 12.66 7.59
C LEU A 31 0.28 14.12 7.24
N HIS A 32 -0.42 14.69 6.25
CA HIS A 32 -0.25 16.09 5.86
C HIS A 32 -0.53 17.03 7.04
N GLU A 33 -1.68 16.88 7.71
CA GLU A 33 -2.06 17.71 8.85
C GLU A 33 -1.06 17.56 10.00
N SER A 34 -0.66 16.32 10.36
CA SER A 34 0.30 16.09 11.43
C SER A 34 1.67 16.74 11.16
N LEU A 35 2.17 16.67 9.94
CA LEU A 35 3.43 17.33 9.57
C LEU A 35 3.28 18.85 9.52
N ARG A 36 2.12 19.36 9.10
CA ARG A 36 1.81 20.79 9.09
C ARG A 36 1.71 21.36 10.51
N ASP A 37 1.12 20.61 11.43
CA ASP A 37 1.04 21.00 12.85
C ASP A 37 2.43 21.05 13.49
N GLU A 38 3.33 20.11 13.11
CA GLU A 38 4.68 20.04 13.65
C GLU A 38 5.64 21.10 13.06
N PHE A 39 5.57 21.36 11.75
CA PHE A 39 6.56 22.18 11.02
C PHE A 39 5.99 23.48 10.45
N GLY A 40 4.69 23.73 10.58
CA GLY A 40 4.04 24.94 10.08
C GLY A 40 4.19 25.10 8.56
N LYS A 41 4.64 26.29 8.14
CA LYS A 41 4.86 26.63 6.71
C LYS A 41 6.00 25.86 6.05
N ASP A 42 6.90 25.30 6.84
CA ASP A 42 8.08 24.58 6.36
C ASP A 42 7.82 23.06 6.29
N ALA A 43 6.57 22.63 6.52
CA ALA A 43 6.16 21.24 6.46
C ALA A 43 6.46 20.59 5.09
N PRO A 44 6.83 19.30 5.09
CA PRO A 44 6.99 18.53 3.86
C PRO A 44 5.73 18.54 2.99
N LEU A 45 5.91 18.70 1.67
CA LEU A 45 4.82 18.61 0.70
C LEU A 45 4.43 17.15 0.47
N ILE A 46 3.19 16.80 0.77
CA ILE A 46 2.64 15.46 0.50
C ILE A 46 2.02 15.43 -0.88
N ILE A 47 2.45 14.48 -1.72
CA ILE A 47 1.94 14.22 -3.07
C ILE A 47 1.33 12.82 -3.07
N GLU A 48 0.03 12.74 -2.88
CA GLU A 48 -0.70 11.48 -2.89
C GLU A 48 -0.97 11.02 -4.33
N ARG A 49 -0.67 9.75 -4.62
CA ARG A 49 -0.83 9.07 -5.90
C ARG A 49 -1.47 7.69 -5.71
N GLY A 50 -2.58 7.66 -4.97
CA GLY A 50 -3.40 6.46 -4.86
C GLY A 50 -4.09 6.12 -6.19
N MET A 51 -4.12 4.84 -6.53
CA MET A 51 -4.79 4.35 -7.72
C MET A 51 -5.43 2.99 -7.45
N ARG A 52 -6.73 2.86 -7.72
CA ARG A 52 -7.40 1.55 -7.58
C ARG A 52 -6.68 0.49 -8.39
N LEU A 53 -6.52 -0.69 -7.80
CA LEU A 53 -5.88 -1.86 -8.43
C LEU A 53 -4.40 -1.65 -8.80
N ARG A 54 -3.71 -0.68 -8.18
CA ARG A 54 -2.26 -0.52 -8.36
C ARG A 54 -1.52 -1.75 -7.84
N THR A 55 -0.60 -2.25 -8.64
CA THR A 55 0.34 -3.32 -8.29
C THR A 55 1.75 -2.76 -8.19
N VAL A 56 2.68 -3.53 -7.64
CA VAL A 56 4.10 -3.16 -7.63
C VAL A 56 4.65 -2.94 -9.05
N GLU A 57 4.16 -3.68 -10.05
CA GLU A 57 4.51 -3.48 -11.47
C GLU A 57 4.10 -2.08 -11.96
N ALA A 58 2.93 -1.58 -11.55
CA ALA A 58 2.50 -0.21 -11.86
C ALA A 58 3.37 0.84 -11.14
N VAL A 59 3.78 0.59 -9.90
CA VAL A 59 4.74 1.46 -9.19
C VAL A 59 6.04 1.59 -9.97
N LEU A 60 6.58 0.47 -10.44
CA LEU A 60 7.80 0.44 -11.24
C LEU A 60 7.64 1.21 -12.56
N THR A 61 6.54 0.99 -13.27
CA THR A 61 6.24 1.66 -14.56
C THR A 61 6.09 3.17 -14.38
N ASP A 62 5.44 3.60 -13.30
CA ASP A 62 5.15 5.00 -13.03
C ASP A 62 6.33 5.74 -12.36
N TRP A 63 7.41 5.04 -11.98
CA TRP A 63 8.49 5.58 -11.14
C TRP A 63 9.08 6.88 -11.69
N HIS A 64 9.46 6.89 -12.95
CA HIS A 64 10.06 8.08 -13.57
C HIS A 64 9.14 9.29 -13.46
N GLU A 65 7.88 9.16 -13.84
CA GLU A 65 6.92 10.26 -13.84
C GLU A 65 6.53 10.70 -12.42
N GLN A 66 6.30 9.74 -11.52
CA GLN A 66 5.74 10.04 -10.19
C GLN A 66 6.82 10.35 -9.14
N VAL A 67 8.04 9.88 -9.33
CA VAL A 67 9.13 10.05 -8.35
C VAL A 67 10.23 10.96 -8.87
N GLU A 68 10.85 10.60 -10.01
CA GLU A 68 12.03 11.32 -10.51
C GLU A 68 11.70 12.72 -11.02
N LEU A 69 10.71 12.87 -11.92
CA LEU A 69 10.29 14.18 -12.43
C LEU A 69 9.74 15.11 -11.35
N ARG A 70 9.27 14.56 -10.23
CA ARG A 70 8.81 15.34 -9.07
C ARG A 70 9.92 15.70 -8.12
N ASN A 71 11.11 15.14 -8.29
CA ASN A 71 12.23 15.26 -7.35
C ASN A 71 11.78 14.89 -5.93
N ALA A 72 11.24 13.70 -5.75
CA ALA A 72 10.80 13.20 -4.46
C ALA A 72 11.99 12.94 -3.54
N ASP A 73 11.92 13.42 -2.30
CA ASP A 73 12.89 13.14 -1.26
C ASP A 73 12.53 11.86 -0.49
N VAL A 74 11.22 11.63 -0.30
CA VAL A 74 10.67 10.46 0.39
C VAL A 74 9.64 9.81 -0.50
N VAL A 75 9.69 8.47 -0.58
CA VAL A 75 8.69 7.67 -1.29
C VAL A 75 8.06 6.66 -0.33
N VAL A 76 6.73 6.68 -0.24
CA VAL A 76 5.95 5.68 0.49
C VAL A 76 5.29 4.77 -0.54
N VAL A 77 5.59 3.48 -0.48
CA VAL A 77 4.97 2.46 -1.33
C VAL A 77 4.02 1.62 -0.48
N HIS A 78 2.71 1.75 -0.73
CA HIS A 78 1.66 1.01 -0.04
C HIS A 78 0.81 0.24 -1.05
N VAL A 79 1.38 -0.83 -1.58
CA VAL A 79 0.77 -1.76 -2.53
C VAL A 79 1.07 -3.20 -2.11
N GLY A 80 0.43 -4.17 -2.75
CA GLY A 80 0.70 -5.58 -2.53
C GLY A 80 -0.55 -6.41 -2.29
N VAL A 81 -1.60 -5.86 -1.66
CA VAL A 81 -2.86 -6.59 -1.50
C VAL A 81 -3.49 -6.94 -2.84
N VAL A 82 -3.38 -6.06 -3.82
CA VAL A 82 -3.85 -6.31 -5.19
C VAL A 82 -3.01 -7.38 -5.86
N ASP A 83 -1.71 -7.42 -5.58
CA ASP A 83 -0.74 -8.37 -6.13
C ASP A 83 -1.01 -9.79 -5.64
N CYS A 84 -1.14 -9.97 -4.30
CA CYS A 84 -1.14 -11.25 -3.61
C CYS A 84 -2.52 -11.87 -3.36
N ALA A 85 -3.61 -11.07 -3.42
CA ALA A 85 -4.95 -11.58 -3.12
C ALA A 85 -5.36 -12.69 -4.11
N PRO A 86 -5.90 -13.82 -3.62
CA PRO A 86 -6.39 -14.90 -4.48
C PRO A 86 -7.49 -14.45 -5.43
N ARG A 87 -7.36 -14.77 -6.71
CA ARG A 87 -8.24 -14.33 -7.79
C ARG A 87 -8.93 -15.51 -8.48
N VAL A 88 -10.23 -15.38 -8.69
CA VAL A 88 -10.97 -16.30 -9.56
C VAL A 88 -10.67 -15.97 -11.02
N PHE A 89 -10.71 -14.68 -11.36
CA PHE A 89 -10.43 -14.18 -12.69
C PHE A 89 -9.15 -13.34 -12.70
N LEU A 90 -8.31 -13.52 -13.72
CA LEU A 90 -7.22 -12.61 -14.02
C LEU A 90 -7.75 -11.33 -14.71
N ARG A 91 -6.93 -10.28 -14.79
CA ARG A 91 -7.33 -8.99 -15.38
C ARG A 91 -7.95 -9.12 -16.78
N ARG A 92 -7.36 -9.95 -17.65
CA ARG A 92 -7.88 -10.19 -19.02
C ARG A 92 -9.23 -10.90 -19.01
N GLU A 93 -9.42 -11.88 -18.12
CA GLU A 93 -10.68 -12.63 -17.98
C GLU A 93 -11.78 -11.70 -17.43
N ASN A 94 -11.44 -10.84 -16.46
CA ASN A 94 -12.37 -9.82 -15.95
C ASN A 94 -12.77 -8.82 -17.04
N ALA A 95 -11.82 -8.32 -17.84
CA ALA A 95 -12.09 -7.40 -18.94
C ALA A 95 -12.96 -8.07 -20.02
N PHE A 96 -12.68 -9.33 -20.34
CA PHE A 96 -13.52 -10.11 -21.26
C PHE A 96 -14.95 -10.25 -20.73
N LEU A 97 -15.11 -10.61 -19.46
CA LEU A 97 -16.43 -10.80 -18.85
C LEU A 97 -17.20 -9.49 -18.71
N ALA A 98 -16.53 -8.38 -18.39
CA ALA A 98 -17.16 -7.07 -18.27
C ALA A 98 -17.79 -6.58 -19.57
N ASN A 99 -17.25 -6.99 -20.72
CA ASN A 99 -17.79 -6.66 -22.05
C ASN A 99 -18.90 -7.61 -22.54
N ARG A 100 -19.37 -8.54 -21.70
CA ARG A 100 -20.46 -9.46 -22.08
C ARG A 100 -21.83 -8.91 -21.66
N PRO A 101 -22.91 -9.25 -22.40
CA PRO A 101 -24.27 -8.92 -22.01
C PRO A 101 -24.59 -9.47 -20.61
N LYS A 102 -25.42 -8.78 -19.86
CA LYS A 102 -25.78 -9.15 -18.47
C LYS A 102 -26.29 -10.61 -18.38
N TRP A 103 -27.12 -11.05 -19.34
CA TRP A 103 -27.68 -12.40 -19.33
C TRP A 103 -26.63 -13.52 -19.42
N MET A 104 -25.45 -13.26 -20.01
CA MET A 104 -24.29 -14.19 -20.01
C MET A 104 -23.41 -14.04 -18.76
N ARG A 105 -23.20 -12.80 -18.37
CA ARG A 105 -22.26 -12.45 -17.29
C ARG A 105 -22.81 -12.84 -15.92
N ASP A 106 -24.05 -12.48 -15.63
CA ASP A 106 -24.64 -12.59 -14.29
C ASP A 106 -24.74 -14.05 -13.79
N PRO A 107 -25.10 -15.06 -14.58
CA PRO A 107 -25.01 -16.46 -14.17
C PRO A 107 -23.59 -16.91 -13.83
N ILE A 108 -22.59 -16.47 -14.60
CA ILE A 108 -21.19 -16.80 -14.34
C ILE A 108 -20.75 -16.19 -13.01
N LEU A 109 -21.07 -14.92 -12.77
CA LEU A 109 -20.71 -14.24 -11.53
C LEU A 109 -21.40 -14.88 -10.31
N LYS A 110 -22.66 -15.27 -10.45
CA LYS A 110 -23.41 -16.00 -9.42
C LYS A 110 -22.75 -17.34 -9.10
N PHE A 111 -22.48 -18.16 -10.10
CA PHE A 111 -21.77 -19.43 -9.92
C PHE A 111 -20.41 -19.24 -9.24
N VAL A 112 -19.63 -18.26 -9.69
CA VAL A 112 -18.32 -17.95 -9.09
C VAL A 112 -18.46 -17.49 -7.64
N HIS A 113 -19.47 -16.68 -7.33
CA HIS A 113 -19.71 -16.23 -5.96
C HIS A 113 -20.00 -17.41 -5.02
N GLU A 114 -20.86 -18.31 -5.43
CA GLU A 114 -21.27 -19.49 -4.66
C GLU A 114 -20.11 -20.51 -4.50
N HIS A 115 -19.26 -20.65 -5.54
CA HIS A 115 -18.20 -21.66 -5.57
C HIS A 115 -16.79 -21.06 -5.41
N ARG A 116 -16.69 -19.78 -4.98
CA ARG A 116 -15.43 -19.04 -4.90
C ARG A 116 -14.33 -19.81 -4.16
N ARG A 117 -14.64 -20.34 -2.98
CA ARG A 117 -13.69 -21.10 -2.17
C ARG A 117 -13.13 -22.31 -2.93
N TRP A 118 -14.01 -23.11 -3.52
CA TRP A 118 -13.62 -24.29 -4.28
C TRP A 118 -12.74 -23.93 -5.49
N ILE A 119 -13.12 -22.88 -6.23
CA ILE A 119 -12.36 -22.41 -7.41
C ILE A 119 -10.94 -21.99 -7.00
N ILE A 120 -10.82 -21.20 -5.93
CA ILE A 120 -9.51 -20.71 -5.47
C ILE A 120 -8.64 -21.87 -4.98
N GLN A 121 -9.19 -22.84 -4.26
CA GLN A 121 -8.46 -24.03 -3.80
C GLN A 121 -7.90 -24.88 -4.96
N HIS A 122 -8.65 -25.02 -6.06
CA HIS A 122 -8.23 -25.85 -7.19
C HIS A 122 -7.47 -25.07 -8.27
N ARG A 123 -7.59 -23.73 -8.28
CA ARG A 123 -6.88 -22.84 -9.21
C ARG A 123 -6.33 -21.63 -8.47
N PRO A 124 -5.31 -21.80 -7.62
CA PRO A 124 -4.71 -20.68 -6.90
C PRO A 124 -4.06 -19.71 -7.90
N ARG A 125 -4.57 -18.51 -7.98
CA ARG A 125 -4.10 -17.46 -8.87
C ARG A 125 -3.99 -16.14 -8.14
N VAL A 126 -3.00 -15.34 -8.52
CA VAL A 126 -2.79 -13.96 -8.07
C VAL A 126 -2.51 -13.09 -9.29
N TYR A 127 -2.63 -11.77 -9.16
CA TYR A 127 -2.30 -10.89 -10.30
C TYR A 127 -0.81 -10.82 -10.57
N VAL A 128 0.00 -10.77 -9.53
CA VAL A 128 1.46 -10.75 -9.65
C VAL A 128 2.04 -11.93 -8.85
N PRO A 129 2.57 -12.99 -9.50
CA PRO A 129 3.20 -14.10 -8.82
C PRO A 129 4.38 -13.65 -7.93
N LEU A 130 4.61 -14.34 -6.80
CA LEU A 130 5.59 -13.97 -5.78
C LEU A 130 6.99 -13.67 -6.38
N ALA A 131 7.50 -14.51 -7.26
CA ALA A 131 8.82 -14.30 -7.88
C ALA A 131 8.87 -13.02 -8.74
N ARG A 132 7.75 -12.64 -9.38
CA ARG A 132 7.65 -11.39 -10.13
C ARG A 132 7.53 -10.20 -9.17
N PHE A 133 6.74 -10.33 -8.12
CA PHE A 133 6.62 -9.32 -7.06
C PHE A 133 7.98 -9.01 -6.45
N GLN A 134 8.74 -10.06 -6.07
CA GLN A 134 10.08 -9.90 -5.51
C GLN A 134 11.00 -9.12 -6.46
N ARG A 135 11.07 -9.52 -7.72
CA ARG A 135 11.90 -8.82 -8.72
C ARG A 135 11.53 -7.34 -8.85
N HIS A 136 10.23 -7.02 -8.96
CA HIS A 136 9.80 -5.63 -9.09
C HIS A 136 10.06 -4.81 -7.82
N VAL A 137 9.93 -5.41 -6.64
CA VAL A 137 10.31 -4.75 -5.36
C VAL A 137 11.82 -4.46 -5.33
N GLU A 138 12.64 -5.40 -5.76
CA GLU A 138 14.11 -5.22 -5.87
C GLU A 138 14.45 -4.11 -6.89
N GLU A 139 13.78 -4.07 -8.04
CA GLU A 139 13.94 -3.02 -9.05
C GLU A 139 13.53 -1.64 -8.50
N VAL A 140 12.39 -1.52 -7.83
CA VAL A 140 11.95 -0.26 -7.18
C VAL A 140 12.96 0.18 -6.12
N THR A 141 13.45 -0.76 -5.30
CA THR A 141 14.49 -0.48 -4.30
C THR A 141 15.76 0.03 -4.95
N GLN A 142 16.20 -0.58 -6.05
CA GLN A 142 17.39 -0.15 -6.79
C GLN A 142 17.21 1.24 -7.41
N LEU A 143 16.03 1.56 -7.98
CA LEU A 143 15.72 2.90 -8.48
C LEU A 143 15.78 3.95 -7.37
N ALA A 144 15.24 3.66 -6.20
CA ALA A 144 15.33 4.57 -5.06
C ALA A 144 16.77 4.82 -4.62
N ARG A 145 17.63 3.79 -4.65
CA ARG A 145 19.06 3.90 -4.30
C ARG A 145 19.83 4.80 -5.26
N THR A 146 19.55 4.69 -6.55
CA THR A 146 20.27 5.42 -7.62
C THR A 146 19.69 6.81 -7.88
N SER A 147 18.54 7.12 -7.33
CA SER A 147 17.88 8.43 -7.43
C SER A 147 18.22 9.36 -6.25
N LYS A 148 17.61 10.55 -6.25
CA LYS A 148 17.72 11.54 -5.16
C LYS A 148 16.92 11.17 -3.91
N VAL A 149 16.15 10.07 -3.93
CA VAL A 149 15.34 9.62 -2.81
C VAL A 149 16.23 9.38 -1.58
N GLN A 150 15.87 10.03 -0.47
CA GLN A 150 16.55 9.90 0.81
C GLN A 150 15.97 8.76 1.65
N LEU A 151 14.66 8.50 1.48
CA LEU A 151 13.95 7.46 2.22
C LEU A 151 12.88 6.81 1.35
N LEU A 152 12.98 5.48 1.21
CA LEU A 152 11.93 4.63 0.65
C LEU A 152 11.25 3.87 1.80
N MET A 153 9.94 3.99 1.93
CA MET A 153 9.16 3.27 2.93
C MET A 153 8.22 2.26 2.25
N TYR A 154 8.36 0.99 2.58
CA TYR A 154 7.38 -0.03 2.24
C TYR A 154 6.40 -0.21 3.39
N VAL A 155 5.13 0.06 3.15
CA VAL A 155 4.04 -0.27 4.08
C VAL A 155 3.60 -1.69 3.77
N ASN A 156 3.58 -2.55 4.79
CA ASN A 156 3.21 -3.94 4.61
C ASN A 156 1.70 -4.13 4.38
N ILE A 157 1.35 -5.34 3.96
CA ILE A 157 -0.03 -5.76 3.70
C ILE A 157 -0.60 -6.28 5.01
N VAL A 158 -1.77 -5.79 5.40
CA VAL A 158 -2.50 -6.27 6.58
C VAL A 158 -2.98 -7.69 6.34
N GLU A 159 -2.75 -8.57 7.30
CA GLU A 159 -3.24 -9.95 7.25
C GLU A 159 -4.78 -9.95 7.35
N PRO A 160 -5.48 -10.54 6.36
CA PRO A 160 -6.93 -10.56 6.37
C PRO A 160 -7.47 -11.46 7.49
N PRO A 161 -8.66 -11.16 8.06
CA PRO A 161 -9.27 -11.98 9.09
C PRO A 161 -9.68 -13.35 8.57
N ASP A 162 -9.89 -14.31 9.48
CA ASP A 162 -10.24 -15.69 9.18
C ASP A 162 -11.50 -15.84 8.31
N ALA A 163 -12.47 -14.95 8.46
CA ALA A 163 -13.67 -14.94 7.63
C ALA A 163 -13.34 -14.72 6.14
N ILE A 164 -12.33 -13.92 5.84
CA ILE A 164 -11.84 -13.70 4.47
C ILE A 164 -11.00 -14.88 3.98
N GLU A 165 -10.13 -15.44 4.84
CA GLU A 165 -9.35 -16.64 4.53
C GLU A 165 -10.25 -17.83 4.20
N GLN A 166 -11.35 -18.05 4.94
CA GLN A 166 -12.34 -19.08 4.65
C GLN A 166 -12.98 -18.95 3.25
N ARG A 167 -13.21 -17.71 2.79
CA ARG A 167 -13.76 -17.43 1.46
C ARG A 167 -12.71 -17.43 0.34
N SER A 168 -11.46 -17.16 0.69
CA SER A 168 -10.34 -17.01 -0.23
C SER A 168 -9.09 -17.71 0.32
N PRO A 169 -9.08 -19.05 0.36
CA PRO A 169 -8.01 -19.85 0.97
C PRO A 169 -6.64 -19.50 0.39
N GLY A 170 -5.64 -19.43 1.28
CA GLY A 170 -4.26 -19.09 0.96
C GLY A 170 -3.97 -17.59 0.94
N PHE A 171 -4.94 -16.73 1.26
CA PHE A 171 -4.72 -15.30 1.26
C PHE A 171 -3.78 -14.87 2.39
N GLN A 172 -4.00 -15.34 3.62
CA GLN A 172 -3.09 -15.06 4.74
C GLN A 172 -1.66 -15.53 4.45
N GLN A 173 -1.51 -16.75 3.90
CA GLN A 173 -0.20 -17.26 3.51
C GLN A 173 0.47 -16.38 2.45
N ASN A 174 -0.26 -15.97 1.43
CA ASN A 174 0.26 -15.05 0.42
C ASN A 174 0.71 -13.74 1.05
N VAL A 175 -0.12 -13.13 1.91
CA VAL A 175 0.23 -11.87 2.60
C VAL A 175 1.57 -12.01 3.35
N ARG A 176 1.75 -13.10 4.11
CA ARG A 176 3.02 -13.34 4.83
C ARG A 176 4.21 -13.42 3.88
N LEU A 177 4.11 -14.22 2.81
CA LEU A 177 5.18 -14.37 1.82
C LEU A 177 5.54 -13.06 1.11
N TYR A 178 4.54 -12.23 0.78
CA TYR A 178 4.78 -10.94 0.12
C TYR A 178 5.34 -9.91 1.10
N ASN A 179 4.88 -9.91 2.35
CA ASN A 179 5.45 -9.08 3.40
C ASN A 179 6.92 -9.44 3.71
N ASP A 180 7.28 -10.72 3.66
CA ASP A 180 8.66 -11.17 3.81
C ASP A 180 9.58 -10.60 2.71
N VAL A 181 9.06 -10.46 1.47
CA VAL A 181 9.80 -9.82 0.38
C VAL A 181 10.04 -8.35 0.68
N LEU A 182 9.02 -7.61 1.15
CA LEU A 182 9.15 -6.20 1.52
C LEU A 182 10.12 -6.02 2.70
N ALA A 183 10.01 -6.86 3.72
CA ALA A 183 10.86 -6.78 4.91
C ALA A 183 12.35 -7.00 4.60
N LYS A 184 12.67 -7.89 3.65
CA LYS A 184 14.06 -8.15 3.23
C LYS A 184 14.75 -6.94 2.62
N GLN A 185 14.02 -5.94 2.12
CA GLN A 185 14.61 -4.73 1.54
C GLN A 185 15.22 -3.80 2.61
N THR A 186 14.91 -3.99 3.89
CA THR A 186 15.38 -3.11 4.98
C THR A 186 16.85 -3.26 5.35
N SER A 187 17.58 -4.19 4.74
CA SER A 187 19.04 -4.26 4.85
C SER A 187 19.74 -2.99 4.33
N GLU A 188 19.00 -2.17 3.57
CA GLU A 188 19.48 -0.94 2.98
C GLU A 188 19.22 0.28 3.88
N SER A 189 20.23 1.14 4.02
CA SER A 189 20.17 2.30 4.92
C SER A 189 19.03 3.28 4.61
N LYS A 190 18.67 3.41 3.32
CA LYS A 190 17.58 4.28 2.84
C LYS A 190 16.21 3.63 2.82
N VAL A 191 16.07 2.37 3.21
CA VAL A 191 14.78 1.65 3.14
C VAL A 191 14.23 1.39 4.54
N ARG A 192 12.94 1.61 4.72
CA ARG A 192 12.21 1.30 5.96
C ARG A 192 11.01 0.40 5.63
N TYR A 193 10.78 -0.54 6.51
CA TYR A 193 9.58 -1.36 6.52
C TYR A 193 8.62 -0.83 7.59
N VAL A 194 7.43 -0.43 7.18
CA VAL A 194 6.39 0.07 8.08
C VAL A 194 5.40 -1.07 8.31
N ASP A 195 5.48 -1.68 9.48
CA ASP A 195 4.66 -2.82 9.86
C ASP A 195 3.31 -2.36 10.41
N VAL A 196 2.39 -1.99 9.49
CA VAL A 196 1.03 -1.59 9.86
C VAL A 196 0.20 -2.77 10.38
N ASP A 197 0.47 -3.99 9.91
CA ASP A 197 -0.21 -5.20 10.40
C ASP A 197 0.05 -5.42 11.90
N LYS A 198 1.30 -5.22 12.34
CA LYS A 198 1.64 -5.28 13.77
C LYS A 198 0.94 -4.19 14.58
N LEU A 199 0.84 -2.96 14.05
CA LEU A 199 0.12 -1.87 14.70
C LEU A 199 -1.37 -2.21 14.84
N ILE A 200 -1.98 -2.73 13.79
CA ILE A 200 -3.39 -3.15 13.77
C ILE A 200 -3.63 -4.30 14.75
N LYS A 201 -2.77 -5.31 14.76
CA LYS A 201 -2.87 -6.45 15.70
C LYS A 201 -2.78 -6.00 17.17
N ALA A 202 -1.95 -5.01 17.46
CA ALA A 202 -1.82 -4.44 18.81
C ALA A 202 -3.03 -3.62 19.27
N ASP A 203 -3.81 -3.05 18.34
CA ASP A 203 -4.96 -2.16 18.62
C ASP A 203 -6.32 -2.85 18.36
N GLY A 204 -6.37 -4.19 18.25
CA GLY A 204 -7.62 -4.96 18.17
C GLY A 204 -7.74 -5.92 16.99
N GLY A 205 -6.81 -5.87 16.03
CA GLY A 205 -6.75 -6.80 14.88
C GLY A 205 -7.55 -6.35 13.65
N SER A 206 -7.36 -7.08 12.56
CA SER A 206 -7.97 -6.75 11.26
C SER A 206 -9.50 -6.91 11.23
N ASP A 207 -10.06 -7.74 12.10
CA ASP A 207 -11.53 -7.86 12.23
C ASP A 207 -12.19 -6.56 12.67
N ILE A 208 -11.49 -5.76 13.49
CA ILE A 208 -11.99 -4.52 14.06
C ILE A 208 -11.54 -3.31 13.25
N LEU A 209 -10.27 -3.32 12.78
CA LEU A 209 -9.64 -2.15 12.17
C LEU A 209 -9.72 -2.11 10.65
N THR A 210 -10.47 -3.04 10.03
CA THR A 210 -10.80 -2.99 8.60
C THR A 210 -12.31 -3.03 8.38
N ILE A 211 -12.78 -2.43 7.28
CA ILE A 211 -14.21 -2.37 6.96
C ILE A 211 -14.72 -3.61 6.21
N ASP A 212 -13.84 -4.30 5.50
CA ASP A 212 -14.16 -5.45 4.66
C ASP A 212 -13.09 -6.56 4.74
N GLY A 213 -12.28 -6.53 5.79
CA GLY A 213 -11.15 -7.43 5.99
C GLY A 213 -9.89 -7.07 5.22
N VAL A 214 -9.88 -5.93 4.50
CA VAL A 214 -8.75 -5.44 3.69
C VAL A 214 -8.54 -3.94 3.83
N HIS A 215 -9.60 -3.13 3.68
CA HIS A 215 -9.50 -1.68 3.71
C HIS A 215 -9.57 -1.15 5.14
N LEU A 216 -8.65 -0.24 5.42
CA LEU A 216 -8.47 0.36 6.74
C LEU A 216 -9.70 1.18 7.16
N ASN A 217 -10.09 1.10 8.43
CA ASN A 217 -11.03 2.02 9.02
C ASN A 217 -10.32 3.30 9.51
N GLU A 218 -11.06 4.25 10.08
CA GLU A 218 -10.50 5.52 10.56
C GLU A 218 -9.35 5.31 11.56
N ARG A 219 -9.51 4.40 12.53
CA ARG A 219 -8.50 4.13 13.54
C ARG A 219 -7.21 3.57 12.94
N ALA A 220 -7.31 2.64 11.99
CA ALA A 220 -6.16 2.09 11.30
C ALA A 220 -5.45 3.14 10.42
N HIS A 221 -6.19 4.05 9.79
CA HIS A 221 -5.62 5.20 9.09
C HIS A 221 -4.83 6.12 10.04
N GLN A 222 -5.35 6.40 11.25
CA GLN A 222 -4.66 7.19 12.27
C GLN A 222 -3.34 6.54 12.72
N LEU A 223 -3.36 5.23 12.98
CA LEU A 223 -2.16 4.47 13.36
C LEU A 223 -1.07 4.55 12.28
N LEU A 224 -1.46 4.33 11.02
CA LEU A 224 -0.52 4.41 9.91
C LEU A 224 0.01 5.83 9.70
N ALA A 225 -0.85 6.85 9.75
CA ALA A 225 -0.45 8.24 9.64
C ALA A 225 0.55 8.62 10.72
N SER A 226 0.27 8.29 11.99
CA SER A 226 1.17 8.55 13.12
C SER A 226 2.54 7.89 12.92
N ARG A 227 2.57 6.64 12.46
CA ARG A 227 3.83 5.94 12.19
C ARG A 227 4.63 6.59 11.07
N LEU A 228 3.99 6.96 9.96
CA LEU A 228 4.64 7.64 8.84
C LEU A 228 5.14 9.03 9.25
N THR A 229 4.33 9.79 10.01
CA THR A 229 4.73 11.10 10.56
C THR A 229 6.03 10.97 11.34
N HIS A 230 6.12 10.00 12.25
CA HIS A 230 7.33 9.78 13.06
C HIS A 230 8.59 9.55 12.20
N GLU A 231 8.52 8.68 11.19
CA GLU A 231 9.66 8.39 10.31
C GLU A 231 10.08 9.61 9.47
N ILE A 232 9.10 10.33 8.91
CA ILE A 232 9.35 11.49 8.06
C ILE A 232 9.88 12.68 8.88
N SER A 233 9.31 12.93 10.07
CA SER A 233 9.78 13.99 10.97
C SER A 233 11.22 13.78 11.41
N ASN A 234 11.60 12.54 11.73
CA ASN A 234 12.97 12.21 12.11
C ASN A 234 13.95 12.49 10.97
N LEU A 235 13.62 12.07 9.75
CA LEU A 235 14.44 12.39 8.58
C LEU A 235 14.53 13.90 8.35
N TYR A 236 13.40 14.61 8.37
CA TYR A 236 13.36 16.05 8.12
C TYR A 236 14.23 16.83 9.11
N LYS A 237 14.13 16.51 10.42
CA LYS A 237 14.97 17.11 11.46
C LYS A 237 16.46 16.84 11.23
N SER A 238 16.83 15.62 10.85
CA SER A 238 18.22 15.26 10.60
C SER A 238 18.81 16.03 9.41
N LEU A 239 18.06 16.19 8.32
CA LEU A 239 18.48 16.95 7.14
C LEU A 239 18.65 18.44 7.46
N THR A 240 17.69 19.03 8.16
CA THR A 240 17.74 20.46 8.56
C THR A 240 18.92 20.75 9.50
N GLN A 241 19.22 19.84 10.43
CA GLN A 241 20.39 19.98 11.32
C GLN A 241 21.71 19.88 10.55
N SER A 242 21.82 18.98 9.58
CA SER A 242 23.02 18.83 8.76
C SER A 242 23.28 20.08 7.89
N GLU A 243 22.25 20.71 7.36
CA GLU A 243 22.37 21.98 6.63
C GLU A 243 22.87 23.12 7.53
N LEU A 244 22.41 23.21 8.78
CA LEU A 244 22.80 24.23 9.75
C LEU A 244 24.23 24.05 10.24
N THR A 245 24.74 22.81 10.32
CA THR A 245 26.08 22.50 10.78
C THR A 245 27.13 22.51 9.67
N GLY A 246 26.76 22.69 8.41
CA GLY A 246 27.65 22.70 7.24
C GLY A 246 28.39 21.38 6.97
N VAL A 247 27.97 20.30 7.62
CA VAL A 247 28.53 18.96 7.40
C VAL A 247 27.74 18.29 6.28
N HIS A 248 28.26 18.42 5.05
CA HIS A 248 27.77 17.62 3.94
C HIS A 248 28.26 16.17 4.14
N ALA A 249 27.35 15.23 4.33
CA ALA A 249 27.61 13.80 4.38
C ALA A 249 27.80 13.21 2.97
#